data_3fb88453b281c6689ca3db7abc1a72f4
#
_entry.id   3fb88453b281c6689ca3db7abc1a72f4
#
_cell.length_a   1.000
_cell.length_b   1.000
_cell.length_c   1.000
_cell.angle_alpha   90.00
_cell.angle_beta   90.00
_cell.angle_gamma   90.00
#
_symmetry.space_group_name_H-M   'P 1'
#
loop_
_entity.id
_entity.type
_entity.pdbx_description
1 polymer ?
#
loop_
_entity_poly.entity_id
_entity_poly.type
_entity_poly.pdbx_seq_one_letter_code
_entity_poly.pdbx_strand_id
1 'polypeptide(L)'
;MNQGTLQSLLVEDADKKRLEELRAFVIYHNHRYHTLDAPEITDDEYNAAFQELLRLEERHPEWRSPDSPTNRIGGQVLSSLETKAHTRRMYSLDNVFDAEEWQGFLKRLDNAQEGLEHAFWCDPKMDGLALELCMRTGGLSKH
;
A
#
# COMPACT_ATOMS: atom_id res chain seq x y z
N MET A 1 -17.96 36.17 -13.76
CA MET A 1 -17.27 35.01 -13.19
C MET A 1 -17.01 35.28 -11.72
N ASN A 2 -17.52 34.44 -10.84
CA ASN A 2 -17.53 34.72 -9.39
C ASN A 2 -16.12 34.35 -8.82
N GLN A 3 -15.57 35.20 -7.94
CA GLN A 3 -14.23 34.96 -7.32
C GLN A 3 -14.11 33.58 -6.67
N GLY A 4 -15.18 33.03 -6.12
CA GLY A 4 -15.22 31.67 -5.55
C GLY A 4 -14.96 30.55 -6.57
N THR A 5 -15.45 30.71 -7.80
CA THR A 5 -15.27 29.72 -8.88
C THR A 5 -13.82 29.69 -9.39
N LEU A 6 -13.17 30.83 -9.46
CA LEU A 6 -11.77 30.93 -9.90
C LEU A 6 -10.83 30.31 -8.85
N GLN A 7 -11.10 30.55 -7.57
CA GLN A 7 -10.31 30.02 -6.47
C GLN A 7 -10.45 28.49 -6.33
N SER A 8 -11.65 27.95 -6.56
CA SER A 8 -11.92 26.51 -6.61
C SER A 8 -11.15 25.84 -7.75
N LEU A 9 -11.13 26.40 -8.96
CA LEU A 9 -10.38 25.87 -10.10
C LEU A 9 -8.87 25.88 -9.88
N LEU A 10 -8.33 26.93 -9.24
CA LEU A 10 -6.90 27.01 -8.94
C LEU A 10 -6.47 25.96 -7.90
N VAL A 11 -7.30 25.66 -6.91
CA VAL A 11 -7.04 24.60 -5.91
C VAL A 11 -7.10 23.23 -6.58
N GLU A 12 -8.07 22.98 -7.44
CA GLU A 12 -8.22 21.73 -8.17
C GLU A 12 -7.03 21.46 -9.10
N ASP A 13 -6.56 22.49 -9.84
CA ASP A 13 -5.36 22.37 -10.68
C ASP A 13 -4.09 22.08 -9.84
N ALA A 14 -3.97 22.70 -8.66
CA ALA A 14 -2.85 22.46 -7.75
C ALA A 14 -2.88 21.03 -7.17
N ASP A 15 -4.04 20.57 -6.72
CA ASP A 15 -4.23 19.20 -6.20
C ASP A 15 -3.95 18.15 -7.28
N LYS A 16 -4.38 18.37 -8.51
CA LYS A 16 -4.13 17.48 -9.64
C LYS A 16 -2.64 17.40 -9.98
N LYS A 17 -1.96 18.54 -10.04
CA LYS A 17 -0.51 18.57 -10.25
C LYS A 17 0.24 17.83 -9.15
N ARG A 18 -0.15 18.09 -7.89
CA ARG A 18 0.45 17.43 -6.73
C ARG A 18 0.25 15.92 -6.75
N LEU A 19 -0.92 15.45 -7.14
CA LEU A 19 -1.24 14.04 -7.29
C LEU A 19 -0.34 13.35 -8.34
N GLU A 20 -0.11 14.00 -9.50
CA GLU A 20 0.77 13.47 -10.54
C GLU A 20 2.24 13.42 -10.08
N GLU A 21 2.70 14.46 -9.37
CA GLU A 21 4.04 14.49 -8.77
C GLU A 21 4.23 13.35 -7.75
N LEU A 22 3.26 13.14 -6.88
CA LEU A 22 3.30 12.07 -5.87
C LEU A 22 3.26 10.67 -6.50
N ARG A 23 2.46 10.48 -7.55
CA ARG A 23 2.46 9.20 -8.29
C ARG A 23 3.82 8.89 -8.87
N ALA A 24 4.42 9.87 -9.55
CA ALA A 24 5.75 9.70 -10.14
C ALA A 24 6.81 9.42 -9.05
N PHE A 25 6.74 10.13 -7.93
CA PHE A 25 7.63 9.96 -6.79
C PHE A 25 7.50 8.55 -6.18
N VAL A 26 6.29 8.12 -5.87
CA VAL A 26 6.04 6.79 -5.27
C VAL A 26 6.46 5.67 -6.24
N ILE A 27 6.16 5.78 -7.54
CA ILE A 27 6.58 4.79 -8.55
C ILE A 27 8.11 4.70 -8.61
N TYR A 28 8.79 5.84 -8.64
CA TYR A 28 10.25 5.90 -8.69
C TYR A 28 10.89 5.23 -7.47
N HIS A 29 10.45 5.60 -6.26
CA HIS A 29 11.01 5.05 -5.03
C HIS A 29 10.64 3.59 -4.80
N ASN A 30 9.46 3.15 -5.23
CA ASN A 30 9.10 1.72 -5.29
C ASN A 30 10.09 0.92 -6.15
N HIS A 31 10.43 1.44 -7.32
CA HIS A 31 11.39 0.79 -8.20
C HIS A 31 12.79 0.74 -7.55
N ARG A 32 13.23 1.84 -6.93
CA ARG A 32 14.51 1.92 -6.22
C ARG A 32 14.57 0.91 -5.08
N TYR A 33 13.53 0.82 -4.27
CA TYR A 33 13.46 -0.05 -3.11
C TYR A 33 13.33 -1.53 -3.52
N HIS A 34 12.28 -1.87 -4.30
CA HIS A 34 11.94 -3.27 -4.56
C HIS A 34 12.71 -3.92 -5.71
N THR A 35 13.22 -3.13 -6.66
CA THR A 35 13.88 -3.68 -7.86
C THR A 35 15.38 -3.52 -7.82
N LEU A 36 15.86 -2.38 -7.32
CA LEU A 36 17.28 -2.05 -7.34
C LEU A 36 17.97 -2.27 -6.00
N ASP A 37 17.21 -2.55 -4.92
CA ASP A 37 17.71 -2.67 -3.54
C ASP A 37 18.61 -1.48 -3.15
N ALA A 38 18.22 -0.28 -3.57
CA ALA A 38 18.98 0.96 -3.42
C ALA A 38 18.07 2.14 -3.04
N PRO A 39 17.46 2.11 -1.83
CA PRO A 39 16.61 3.19 -1.36
C PRO A 39 17.38 4.51 -1.25
N GLU A 40 16.74 5.62 -1.65
CA GLU A 40 17.29 6.98 -1.61
C GLU A 40 16.60 7.85 -0.55
N ILE A 41 15.49 7.41 -0.03
CA ILE A 41 14.71 8.07 1.01
C ILE A 41 14.47 7.12 2.16
N THR A 42 14.10 7.67 3.31
CA THR A 42 13.68 6.90 4.48
C THR A 42 12.28 6.33 4.29
N ASP A 43 11.95 5.28 5.05
CA ASP A 43 10.60 4.70 5.06
C ASP A 43 9.54 5.73 5.49
N ASP A 44 9.89 6.64 6.41
CA ASP A 44 8.99 7.70 6.86
C ASP A 44 8.66 8.70 5.74
N GLU A 45 9.66 9.11 4.95
CA GLU A 45 9.46 10.00 3.80
C GLU A 45 8.61 9.33 2.72
N TYR A 46 8.87 8.05 2.45
CA TYR A 46 8.07 7.27 1.52
C TYR A 46 6.61 7.14 2.00
N ASN A 47 6.42 6.75 3.27
CA ASN A 47 5.09 6.59 3.86
C ASN A 47 4.30 7.90 3.86
N ALA A 48 4.95 9.03 4.18
CA ALA A 48 4.31 10.34 4.15
C ALA A 48 3.79 10.69 2.75
N ALA A 49 4.61 10.47 1.71
CA ALA A 49 4.21 10.71 0.32
C ALA A 49 3.10 9.75 -0.14
N PHE A 50 3.16 8.49 0.26
CA PHE A 50 2.15 7.49 -0.06
C PHE A 50 0.79 7.82 0.59
N GLN A 51 0.78 8.23 1.85
CA GLN A 51 -0.43 8.65 2.57
C GLN A 51 -1.02 9.94 1.98
N GLU A 52 -0.18 10.90 1.57
CA GLU A 52 -0.64 12.10 0.89
C GLU A 52 -1.32 11.76 -0.45
N LEU A 53 -0.73 10.84 -1.22
CA LEU A 53 -1.31 10.36 -2.47
C LEU A 53 -2.67 9.69 -2.24
N LEU A 54 -2.79 8.81 -1.25
CA LEU A 54 -4.05 8.17 -0.88
C LEU A 54 -5.15 9.19 -0.56
N ARG A 55 -4.83 10.19 0.28
CA ARG A 55 -5.78 11.25 0.66
C ARG A 55 -6.24 12.08 -0.54
N LEU A 56 -5.36 12.36 -1.49
CA LEU A 56 -5.73 13.06 -2.72
C LEU A 56 -6.63 12.21 -3.62
N GLU A 57 -6.33 10.91 -3.75
CA GLU A 57 -7.17 9.99 -4.53
C GLU A 57 -8.53 9.70 -3.87
N GLU A 58 -8.62 9.77 -2.55
CA GLU A 58 -9.90 9.67 -1.82
C GLU A 58 -10.73 10.95 -1.96
N ARG A 59 -10.08 12.11 -1.96
CA ARG A 59 -10.74 13.41 -2.16
C ARG A 59 -11.24 13.59 -3.59
N HIS A 60 -10.51 13.02 -4.55
CA HIS A 60 -10.78 13.13 -5.99
C HIS A 60 -10.88 11.74 -6.64
N PRO A 61 -11.95 10.97 -6.39
CA PRO A 61 -12.10 9.62 -6.93
C PRO A 61 -12.06 9.55 -8.46
N GLU A 62 -12.45 10.62 -9.13
CA GLU A 62 -12.43 10.77 -10.60
C GLU A 62 -11.02 10.80 -11.19
N TRP A 63 -10.01 11.13 -10.39
CA TRP A 63 -8.60 11.12 -10.82
C TRP A 63 -7.91 9.78 -10.52
N ARG A 64 -8.60 8.85 -9.87
CA ARG A 64 -8.05 7.55 -9.54
C ARG A 64 -7.75 6.74 -10.80
N SER A 65 -6.50 6.30 -10.95
CA SER A 65 -6.07 5.49 -12.08
C SER A 65 -5.97 4.01 -11.68
N PRO A 66 -6.36 3.06 -12.54
CA PRO A 66 -6.09 1.64 -12.31
C PRO A 66 -4.60 1.32 -12.13
N ASP A 67 -3.73 2.14 -12.72
CA ASP A 67 -2.27 2.01 -12.64
C ASP A 67 -1.65 2.76 -11.46
N SER A 68 -2.47 3.37 -10.58
CA SER A 68 -1.94 4.06 -9.40
C SER A 68 -1.15 3.08 -8.51
N PRO A 69 0.00 3.52 -7.99
CA PRO A 69 0.79 2.72 -7.05
C PRO A 69 0.02 2.38 -5.77
N THR A 70 -1.03 3.13 -5.45
CA THR A 70 -1.92 2.83 -4.30
C THR A 70 -2.76 1.56 -4.49
N ASN A 71 -2.96 1.12 -5.73
CA ASN A 71 -3.68 -0.12 -6.04
C ASN A 71 -2.76 -1.36 -6.04
N ARG A 72 -1.45 -1.18 -5.95
CA ARG A 72 -0.46 -2.27 -6.04
C ARG A 72 0.49 -2.17 -4.86
N ILE A 73 0.55 -3.23 -4.07
CA ILE A 73 1.59 -3.41 -3.06
C ILE A 73 2.76 -4.09 -3.76
N GLY A 74 3.92 -3.43 -3.81
CA GLY A 74 5.16 -3.97 -4.41
C GLY A 74 5.51 -3.39 -5.78
N GLY A 75 6.80 -3.49 -6.13
CA GLY A 75 7.36 -3.03 -7.40
C GLY A 75 6.87 -3.82 -8.62
N GLN A 76 7.24 -3.37 -9.81
CA GLN A 76 6.98 -4.13 -11.05
C GLN A 76 7.70 -5.48 -10.98
N VAL A 77 6.94 -6.55 -11.27
CA VAL A 77 7.53 -7.88 -11.41
C VAL A 77 8.58 -7.85 -12.52
N LEU A 78 9.80 -8.28 -12.21
CA LEU A 78 10.85 -8.40 -13.22
C LEU A 78 10.35 -9.34 -14.32
N SER A 79 10.38 -8.87 -15.57
CA SER A 79 9.93 -9.65 -16.75
C SER A 79 10.73 -10.94 -16.98
N SER A 80 11.86 -11.08 -16.28
CA SER A 80 12.70 -12.28 -16.28
C SER A 80 12.20 -13.41 -15.38
N LEU A 81 11.22 -13.14 -14.49
CA LEU A 81 10.68 -14.12 -13.56
C LEU A 81 9.36 -14.69 -14.10
N GLU A 82 9.24 -16.00 -14.05
CA GLU A 82 8.00 -16.69 -14.42
C GLU A 82 6.92 -16.38 -13.36
N THR A 83 5.76 -15.89 -13.80
CA THR A 83 4.64 -15.58 -12.92
C THR A 83 3.79 -16.83 -12.72
N LYS A 84 3.57 -17.21 -11.44
CA LYS A 84 2.66 -18.31 -11.07
C LYS A 84 1.60 -17.82 -10.11
N ALA A 85 0.38 -18.32 -10.31
CA ALA A 85 -0.72 -18.04 -9.38
C ALA A 85 -0.55 -18.89 -8.11
N HIS A 86 -0.72 -18.27 -6.96
CA HIS A 86 -0.77 -19.00 -5.69
C HIS A 86 -2.03 -19.86 -5.60
N THR A 87 -1.91 -21.06 -4.98
CA THR A 87 -3.05 -21.96 -4.77
C THR A 87 -4.01 -21.45 -3.71
N ARG A 88 -3.50 -20.60 -2.80
CA ARG A 88 -4.27 -19.91 -1.77
C ARG A 88 -3.96 -18.41 -1.79
N ARG A 89 -4.96 -17.61 -1.41
CA ARG A 89 -4.75 -16.17 -1.27
C ARG A 89 -3.67 -15.88 -0.23
N MET A 90 -2.67 -15.11 -0.63
CA MET A 90 -1.69 -14.55 0.29
C MET A 90 -2.27 -13.30 0.94
N TYR A 91 -2.14 -13.21 2.26
CA TYR A 91 -2.58 -12.05 3.04
C TYR A 91 -1.36 -11.23 3.45
N SER A 92 -1.46 -9.92 3.32
CA SER A 92 -0.51 -8.96 3.89
C SER A 92 -1.05 -8.39 5.20
N LEU A 93 -0.15 -7.84 6.01
CA LEU A 93 -0.51 -7.07 7.19
C LEU A 93 -0.67 -5.61 6.79
N ASP A 94 -1.77 -4.99 7.25
CA ASP A 94 -1.97 -3.55 7.10
C ASP A 94 -1.08 -2.79 8.09
N ASN A 95 -0.72 -1.57 7.73
CA ASN A 95 0.01 -0.67 8.61
C ASN A 95 -0.97 0.14 9.47
N VAL A 96 -0.53 0.50 10.67
CA VAL A 96 -1.20 1.43 11.57
C VAL A 96 -0.18 2.49 11.97
N PHE A 97 -0.45 3.76 11.66
CA PHE A 97 0.50 4.85 11.83
C PHE A 97 0.17 5.76 13.02
N ASP A 98 -1.08 5.77 13.48
CA ASP A 98 -1.52 6.62 14.56
C ASP A 98 -2.53 5.96 15.51
N ALA A 99 -2.87 6.68 16.57
CA ALA A 99 -3.79 6.18 17.59
C ALA A 99 -5.24 6.03 17.09
N GLU A 100 -5.66 6.80 16.11
CA GLU A 100 -7.00 6.73 15.52
C GLU A 100 -7.16 5.46 14.68
N GLU A 101 -6.17 5.16 13.85
CA GLU A 101 -6.11 3.92 13.06
C GLU A 101 -6.04 2.68 13.95
N TRP A 102 -5.28 2.76 15.07
CA TRP A 102 -5.26 1.71 16.08
C TRP A 102 -6.63 1.47 16.71
N GLN A 103 -7.34 2.54 17.10
CA GLN A 103 -8.71 2.41 17.62
C GLN A 103 -9.68 1.83 16.57
N GLY A 104 -9.50 2.19 15.30
CA GLY A 104 -10.24 1.60 14.20
C GLY A 104 -9.98 0.09 14.05
N PHE A 105 -8.73 -0.33 14.21
CA PHE A 105 -8.36 -1.76 14.21
C PHE A 105 -9.03 -2.51 15.38
N LEU A 106 -8.97 -1.97 16.60
CA LEU A 106 -9.60 -2.56 17.79
C LEU A 106 -11.11 -2.74 17.60
N LYS A 107 -11.79 -1.72 17.06
CA LYS A 107 -13.24 -1.83 16.76
C LYS A 107 -13.56 -2.93 15.77
N ARG A 108 -12.72 -3.13 14.73
CA ARG A 108 -12.91 -4.25 13.78
C ARG A 108 -12.74 -5.59 14.46
N LEU A 109 -11.79 -5.69 15.38
CA LEU A 109 -11.55 -6.90 16.17
C LEU A 109 -12.74 -7.23 17.07
N ASP A 110 -13.24 -6.25 17.81
CA ASP A 110 -14.40 -6.39 18.69
C ASP A 110 -15.66 -6.82 17.90
N ASN A 111 -15.87 -6.23 16.71
CA ASN A 111 -16.99 -6.62 15.84
C ASN A 111 -16.87 -8.04 15.27
N ALA A 112 -15.63 -8.53 15.09
CA ALA A 112 -15.39 -9.88 14.59
C ALA A 112 -15.49 -10.95 15.69
N GLN A 113 -15.23 -10.59 16.94
CA GLN A 113 -15.20 -11.48 18.10
C GLN A 113 -15.79 -10.80 19.34
N GLU A 114 -17.12 -10.65 19.34
CA GLU A 114 -17.83 -10.03 20.47
C GLU A 114 -17.55 -10.74 21.80
N GLY A 115 -17.22 -9.97 22.82
CA GLY A 115 -17.11 -10.44 24.21
C GLY A 115 -15.79 -11.14 24.57
N LEU A 116 -14.78 -11.07 23.70
CA LEU A 116 -13.43 -11.54 24.01
C LEU A 116 -12.53 -10.41 24.47
N GLU A 117 -11.78 -10.63 25.54
CA GLU A 117 -10.65 -9.76 25.89
C GLU A 117 -9.49 -10.01 24.91
N HIS A 118 -8.97 -8.94 24.29
CA HIS A 118 -7.84 -9.04 23.39
C HIS A 118 -6.53 -8.80 24.12
N ALA A 119 -5.63 -9.77 24.06
CA ALA A 119 -4.25 -9.61 24.46
C ALA A 119 -3.35 -9.54 23.22
N PHE A 120 -2.41 -8.61 23.21
CA PHE A 120 -1.50 -8.40 22.07
C PHE A 120 -0.08 -8.81 22.44
N TRP A 121 0.55 -9.50 21.50
CA TRP A 121 1.97 -9.76 21.53
C TRP A 121 2.65 -8.93 20.45
N CYS A 122 3.73 -8.23 20.80
CA CYS A 122 4.45 -7.37 19.88
C CYS A 122 5.77 -8.02 19.46
N ASP A 123 5.90 -8.30 18.19
CA ASP A 123 7.13 -8.81 17.58
C ASP A 123 7.59 -7.90 16.44
N PRO A 124 8.90 -7.79 16.17
CA PRO A 124 9.40 -7.14 14.97
C PRO A 124 8.88 -7.86 13.72
N LYS A 125 8.33 -7.10 12.77
CA LYS A 125 8.00 -7.64 11.44
C LYS A 125 9.29 -7.77 10.64
N MET A 126 9.74 -9.01 10.46
CA MET A 126 10.94 -9.29 9.66
C MET A 126 10.59 -9.25 8.19
N ASP A 127 11.38 -8.50 7.41
CA ASP A 127 11.24 -8.49 5.96
C ASP A 127 11.86 -9.76 5.35
N GLY A 128 11.17 -10.32 4.36
CA GLY A 128 11.59 -11.55 3.70
C GLY A 128 10.73 -11.89 2.50
N LEU A 129 11.00 -13.04 1.91
CA LEU A 129 10.23 -13.56 0.79
C LEU A 129 9.04 -14.38 1.30
N ALA A 130 7.86 -14.14 0.73
CA ALA A 130 6.71 -15.01 0.94
C ALA A 130 6.87 -16.27 0.08
N LEU A 131 6.85 -17.44 0.73
CA LEU A 131 7.02 -18.73 0.08
C LEU A 131 5.78 -19.60 0.30
N GLU A 132 5.20 -20.10 -0.79
CA GLU A 132 4.20 -21.16 -0.76
C GLU A 132 4.84 -22.50 -1.10
N LEU A 133 4.81 -23.43 -0.15
CA LEU A 133 5.30 -24.79 -0.35
C LEU A 133 4.12 -25.74 -0.56
N CYS A 134 4.01 -26.31 -1.76
CA CYS A 134 2.99 -27.30 -2.09
C CYS A 134 3.58 -28.71 -2.00
N MET A 135 3.09 -29.50 -1.06
CA MET A 135 3.46 -30.92 -0.94
C MET A 135 2.34 -31.81 -1.48
N ARG A 136 2.65 -32.66 -2.45
CA ARG A 136 1.74 -33.66 -2.99
C ARG A 136 2.35 -35.06 -2.79
N THR A 137 1.58 -35.96 -2.19
CA THR A 137 1.95 -37.39 -2.04
C THR A 137 3.37 -37.66 -1.49
N GLY A 138 3.74 -36.88 -0.44
CA GLY A 138 5.05 -37.07 0.25
C GLY A 138 6.27 -36.47 -0.47
N GLY A 139 6.10 -35.75 -1.56
CA GLY A 139 7.16 -35.03 -2.27
C GLY A 139 6.87 -33.56 -2.44
N LEU A 140 7.93 -32.74 -2.51
CA LEU A 140 7.82 -31.32 -2.89
C LEU A 140 7.45 -31.23 -4.35
N SER A 141 6.31 -30.62 -4.68
CA SER A 141 5.94 -30.35 -6.07
C SER A 141 6.75 -29.15 -6.56
N LYS A 142 7.56 -29.36 -7.58
CA LYS A 142 8.16 -28.25 -8.33
C LYS A 142 7.06 -27.57 -9.14
N HIS A 143 6.70 -26.38 -8.79
CA HIS A 143 5.91 -25.49 -9.63
C HIS A 143 6.76 -24.30 -9.99
#